data_4dc2b7d0b1cb5f9abc2c5cbe618b4226
#
_entry.id   4dc2b7d0b1cb5f9abc2c5cbe618b4226
#
_cell.length_a   1.000
_cell.length_b   1.000
_cell.length_c   1.000
_cell.angle_alpha   90.00
_cell.angle_beta   90.00
_cell.angle_gamma   90.00
#
_symmetry.space_group_name_H-M   'P 1'
#
loop_
_entity.id
_entity.type
_entity.pdbx_description
1 polymer ?
#
loop_
_entity_poly.entity_id
_entity_poly.type
_entity_poly.pdbx_seq_one_letter_code
_entity_poly.pdbx_strand_id
1 'polypeptide(L)'
;MSIVFEKPKALTDAPLHYCPGCTHGIIHRLVAEAIDALGIEGRTIGIASVGCSVMAYDYFTCDCVQAPHGRAPAVATGVKRACPENIVFTYQGDGDLAAIGTAETVHAAARRENITVIFVN
;
A
#
# COMPACT_ATOMS: atom_id res chain seq x y z
N MET A 1 8.71 -7.54 32.44
CA MET A 1 8.29 -8.48 31.37
C MET A 1 8.52 -7.77 30.04
N SER A 2 9.30 -8.32 29.12
CA SER A 2 9.50 -7.73 27.80
C SER A 2 8.32 -8.06 26.89
N ILE A 3 7.83 -7.07 26.13
CA ILE A 3 6.82 -7.30 25.09
C ILE A 3 7.51 -8.09 23.98
N VAL A 4 6.97 -9.25 23.64
CA VAL A 4 7.49 -10.12 22.57
C VAL A 4 6.73 -9.92 21.26
N PHE A 5 5.49 -9.43 21.36
CA PHE A 5 4.61 -9.20 20.23
C PHE A 5 3.57 -8.12 20.57
N GLU A 6 3.42 -7.15 19.71
CA GLU A 6 2.38 -6.12 19.80
C GLU A 6 1.89 -5.70 18.40
N LYS A 7 0.78 -4.99 18.36
CA LYS A 7 0.26 -4.43 17.10
C LYS A 7 1.18 -3.30 16.65
N PRO A 8 1.57 -3.24 15.36
CA PRO A 8 2.29 -2.09 14.81
C PRO A 8 1.50 -0.79 14.99
N LYS A 9 2.20 0.32 15.21
CA LYS A 9 1.59 1.66 15.36
C LYS A 9 0.96 2.13 14.05
N ALA A 10 1.56 1.77 12.92
CA ALA A 10 1.05 2.11 11.60
C ALA A 10 -0.22 1.34 11.19
N LEU A 11 -0.81 0.53 12.09
CA LEU A 11 -2.12 -0.09 11.89
C LEU A 11 -3.19 0.53 12.80
N THR A 12 -4.37 0.77 12.23
CA THR A 12 -5.58 1.17 12.97
C THR A 12 -6.17 0.00 13.77
N ASP A 13 -7.22 0.25 14.54
CA ASP A 13 -8.00 -0.78 15.24
C ASP A 13 -9.21 -1.29 14.42
N ALA A 14 -9.31 -0.89 13.15
CA ALA A 14 -10.39 -1.32 12.28
C ALA A 14 -10.37 -2.84 12.08
N PRO A 15 -11.52 -3.53 12.23
CA PRO A 15 -11.60 -4.96 11.96
C PRO A 15 -11.38 -5.25 10.48
N LEU A 16 -10.51 -6.22 10.20
CA LEU A 16 -10.24 -6.62 8.81
C LEU A 16 -11.47 -7.28 8.17
N HIS A 17 -11.78 -6.90 6.93
CA HIS A 17 -12.92 -7.44 6.17
C HIS A 17 -12.58 -8.67 5.33
N TYR A 18 -11.31 -9.09 5.33
CA TYR A 18 -10.82 -10.17 4.48
C TYR A 18 -11.39 -11.53 4.87
N CYS A 19 -11.45 -12.44 3.91
CA CYS A 19 -11.91 -13.80 4.14
C CYS A 19 -11.05 -14.53 5.17
N PRO A 20 -11.61 -15.48 5.94
CA PRO A 20 -10.85 -16.34 6.84
C PRO A 20 -9.71 -17.05 6.09
N GLY A 21 -8.50 -16.99 6.63
CA GLY A 21 -7.31 -17.58 6.02
C GLY A 21 -6.67 -16.77 4.89
N CYS A 22 -7.24 -15.61 4.54
CA CYS A 22 -6.64 -14.71 3.57
C CYS A 22 -5.35 -14.08 4.11
N THR A 23 -4.33 -13.97 3.28
CA THR A 23 -3.01 -13.44 3.68
C THR A 23 -2.94 -11.92 3.76
N HIS A 24 -3.96 -11.18 3.31
CA HIS A 24 -3.97 -9.72 3.38
C HIS A 24 -3.70 -9.18 4.78
N GLY A 25 -4.26 -9.78 5.83
CA GLY A 25 -4.01 -9.35 7.20
C GLY A 25 -2.54 -9.49 7.62
N ILE A 26 -1.87 -10.55 7.17
CA ILE A 26 -0.43 -10.75 7.40
C ILE A 26 0.38 -9.70 6.65
N ILE A 27 0.03 -9.45 5.38
CA ILE A 27 0.72 -8.48 4.53
C ILE A 27 0.57 -7.06 5.09
N HIS A 28 -0.64 -6.66 5.50
CA HIS A 28 -0.86 -5.36 6.16
C HIS A 28 0.02 -5.20 7.39
N ARG A 29 0.11 -6.24 8.23
CA ARG A 29 0.97 -6.21 9.39
C ARG A 29 2.44 -6.02 9.01
N LEU A 30 2.95 -6.78 8.03
CA LEU A 30 4.35 -6.68 7.60
C LEU A 30 4.68 -5.29 7.03
N VAL A 31 3.75 -4.71 6.26
CA VAL A 31 3.92 -3.35 5.73
C VAL A 31 3.95 -2.33 6.87
N ALA A 32 3.04 -2.44 7.83
CA ALA A 32 3.00 -1.55 8.98
C ALA A 32 4.24 -1.69 9.87
N GLU A 33 4.73 -2.91 10.11
CA GLU A 33 5.99 -3.15 10.82
C GLU A 33 7.19 -2.50 10.10
N ALA A 34 7.21 -2.55 8.77
CA ALA A 34 8.25 -1.88 7.99
C ALA A 34 8.17 -0.35 8.12
N ILE A 35 6.96 0.23 8.08
CA ILE A 35 6.74 1.67 8.28
C ILE A 35 7.23 2.09 9.68
N ASP A 36 6.86 1.34 10.71
CA ASP A 36 7.28 1.60 12.10
C ASP A 36 8.79 1.48 12.28
N ALA A 37 9.38 0.38 11.79
CA ALA A 37 10.81 0.11 11.91
C ALA A 37 11.68 1.18 11.23
N LEU A 38 11.19 1.74 10.14
CA LEU A 38 11.85 2.81 9.40
C LEU A 38 11.53 4.21 9.94
N GLY A 39 10.54 4.35 10.82
CA GLY A 39 10.10 5.64 11.38
C GLY A 39 9.59 6.62 10.31
N ILE A 40 8.86 6.11 9.32
CA ILE A 40 8.47 6.87 8.12
C ILE A 40 6.98 7.16 8.03
N GLU A 41 6.18 6.86 9.05
CA GLU A 41 4.72 7.02 9.05
C GLU A 41 4.29 8.42 8.56
N GLY A 42 4.83 9.48 9.17
CA GLY A 42 4.44 10.87 8.88
C GLY A 42 4.84 11.38 7.49
N ARG A 43 5.51 10.59 6.67
CA ARG A 43 5.89 10.92 5.29
C ARG A 43 5.58 9.79 4.31
N THR A 44 4.72 8.87 4.69
CA THR A 44 4.29 7.75 3.85
C THR A 44 2.90 8.01 3.31
N ILE A 45 2.70 7.76 2.03
CA ILE A 45 1.41 7.87 1.35
C ILE A 45 1.11 6.53 0.67
N GLY A 46 0.02 5.89 1.08
CA GLY A 46 -0.47 4.66 0.48
C GLY A 46 -1.44 4.93 -0.67
N ILE A 47 -1.33 4.17 -1.75
CA ILE A 47 -2.30 4.20 -2.85
C ILE A 47 -3.08 2.89 -2.82
N ALA A 48 -4.32 2.97 -2.34
CA ALA A 48 -5.25 1.86 -2.30
C ALA A 48 -5.98 1.74 -3.64
N SER A 49 -5.88 0.60 -4.29
CA SER A 49 -6.55 0.35 -5.57
C SER A 49 -7.78 -0.53 -5.42
N VAL A 50 -8.68 -0.47 -6.39
CA VAL A 50 -9.92 -1.26 -6.38
C VAL A 50 -9.60 -2.76 -6.42
N GLY A 51 -10.38 -3.55 -5.70
CA GLY A 51 -10.22 -4.97 -5.44
C GLY A 51 -10.27 -5.23 -3.93
N CYS A 52 -9.81 -6.39 -3.47
CA CYS A 52 -9.76 -6.69 -2.03
C CYS A 52 -8.90 -5.69 -1.24
N SER A 53 -7.95 -5.04 -1.90
CA SER A 53 -7.06 -4.04 -1.32
C SER A 53 -7.66 -2.65 -1.18
N VAL A 54 -8.86 -2.38 -1.69
CA VAL A 54 -9.45 -1.03 -1.71
C VAL A 54 -9.61 -0.43 -0.32
N MET A 55 -9.89 -1.25 0.68
CA MET A 55 -10.07 -0.81 2.07
C MET A 55 -8.75 -0.62 2.84
N ALA A 56 -7.60 -0.71 2.17
CA ALA A 56 -6.30 -0.51 2.83
C ALA A 56 -6.20 0.84 3.55
N TYR A 57 -6.89 1.86 3.06
CA TYR A 57 -6.96 3.18 3.70
C TYR A 57 -7.61 3.18 5.10
N ASP A 58 -8.44 2.17 5.42
CA ASP A 58 -9.02 2.03 6.76
C ASP A 58 -8.05 1.37 7.75
N TYR A 59 -7.04 0.67 7.25
CA TYR A 59 -6.16 -0.16 8.07
C TYR A 59 -4.82 0.47 8.37
N PHE A 60 -4.30 1.32 7.49
CA PHE A 60 -3.05 2.06 7.74
C PHE A 60 -3.34 3.42 8.35
N THR A 61 -2.45 3.87 9.25
CA THR A 61 -2.52 5.19 9.89
C THR A 61 -1.91 6.30 9.03
N CYS A 62 -1.08 5.93 8.03
CA CYS A 62 -0.51 6.90 7.09
C CYS A 62 -1.58 7.45 6.12
N ASP A 63 -1.27 8.57 5.48
CA ASP A 63 -2.14 9.14 4.45
C ASP A 63 -2.37 8.14 3.32
N CYS A 64 -3.61 8.07 2.84
CA CYS A 64 -3.99 7.18 1.74
C CYS A 64 -4.78 7.90 0.66
N VAL A 65 -4.55 7.50 -0.58
CA VAL A 65 -5.33 7.95 -1.75
C VAL A 65 -5.91 6.73 -2.44
N GLN A 66 -7.21 6.78 -2.74
CA GLN A 66 -7.86 5.72 -3.50
C GLN A 66 -7.63 5.91 -5.00
N ALA A 67 -7.30 4.83 -5.70
CA ALA A 67 -7.13 4.82 -7.14
C ALA A 67 -8.18 3.94 -7.84
N PRO A 68 -8.64 4.28 -9.05
CA PRO A 68 -9.44 3.38 -9.87
C PRO A 68 -8.68 2.09 -10.18
N HIS A 69 -9.42 1.03 -10.47
CA HIS A 69 -8.86 -0.29 -10.78
C HIS A 69 -7.82 -0.24 -11.89
N GLY A 70 -6.64 -0.78 -11.64
CA GLY A 70 -5.50 -0.79 -12.56
C GLY A 70 -4.73 0.54 -12.64
N ARG A 71 -5.11 1.58 -11.88
CA ARG A 71 -4.54 2.93 -12.04
C ARG A 71 -3.63 3.37 -10.89
N ALA A 72 -3.40 2.50 -9.91
CA ALA A 72 -2.59 2.87 -8.75
C ALA A 72 -1.16 3.32 -9.10
N PRO A 73 -0.42 2.71 -10.03
CA PRO A 73 0.91 3.19 -10.40
C PRO A 73 0.89 4.58 -11.06
N ALA A 74 -0.18 4.91 -11.80
CA ALA A 74 -0.34 6.24 -12.39
C ALA A 74 -0.64 7.30 -11.32
N VAL A 75 -1.54 6.99 -10.38
CA VAL A 75 -1.85 7.87 -9.25
C VAL A 75 -0.61 8.06 -8.37
N ALA A 76 0.09 6.97 -8.03
CA ALA A 76 1.34 7.00 -7.28
C ALA A 76 2.41 7.87 -7.94
N THR A 77 2.54 7.79 -9.27
CA THR A 77 3.43 8.65 -10.06
C THR A 77 3.09 10.13 -9.85
N GLY A 78 1.81 10.49 -9.96
CA GLY A 78 1.34 11.87 -9.75
C GLY A 78 1.62 12.36 -8.33
N VAL A 79 1.26 11.56 -7.33
CA VAL A 79 1.51 11.88 -5.91
C VAL A 79 3.00 12.04 -5.64
N LYS A 80 3.83 11.12 -6.12
CA LYS A 80 5.29 11.17 -5.90
C LYS A 80 5.92 12.40 -6.52
N ARG A 81 5.46 12.83 -7.68
CA ARG A 81 5.95 14.05 -8.34
C ARG A 81 5.50 15.32 -7.64
N ALA A 82 4.29 15.33 -7.08
CA ALA A 82 3.77 16.46 -6.29
C ALA A 82 4.42 16.55 -4.90
N CYS A 83 4.75 15.39 -4.31
CA CYS A 83 5.33 15.28 -2.97
C CYS A 83 6.64 14.46 -3.03
N PRO A 84 7.72 15.00 -3.60
CA PRO A 84 8.95 14.25 -3.89
C PRO A 84 9.65 13.68 -2.66
N GLU A 85 9.49 14.33 -1.48
CA GLU A 85 10.09 13.88 -0.22
C GLU A 85 9.32 12.73 0.45
N ASN A 86 8.06 12.50 0.05
CA ASN A 86 7.25 11.45 0.63
C ASN A 86 7.60 10.08 0.05
N ILE A 87 7.42 9.05 0.87
CA ILE A 87 7.47 7.65 0.43
C ILE A 87 6.07 7.30 -0.09
N VAL A 88 5.99 6.84 -1.32
CA VAL A 88 4.72 6.48 -1.95
C VAL A 88 4.74 5.00 -2.28
N PHE A 89 3.74 4.27 -1.81
CA PHE A 89 3.57 2.86 -2.15
C PHE A 89 2.17 2.58 -2.71
N THR A 90 2.08 1.59 -3.58
CA THR A 90 0.80 1.02 -4.02
C THR A 90 0.57 -0.33 -3.34
N TYR A 91 -0.68 -0.64 -3.05
CA TYR A 91 -1.07 -1.93 -2.50
C TYR A 91 -2.10 -2.56 -3.46
N GLN A 92 -1.70 -3.60 -4.19
CA GLN A 92 -2.44 -4.09 -5.34
C GLN A 92 -2.48 -5.62 -5.42
N GLY A 93 -3.64 -6.17 -5.78
CA GLY A 93 -3.77 -7.57 -6.15
C GLY A 93 -3.31 -7.86 -7.58
N ASP A 94 -3.28 -9.13 -7.94
CA ASP A 94 -2.86 -9.64 -9.26
C ASP A 94 -3.72 -9.09 -10.41
N GLY A 95 -5.03 -9.13 -10.27
CA GLY A 95 -5.95 -8.59 -11.27
C GLY A 95 -5.80 -7.09 -11.47
N ASP A 96 -5.54 -6.36 -10.40
CA ASP A 96 -5.36 -4.92 -10.43
C ASP A 96 -4.03 -4.52 -11.08
N LEU A 97 -2.93 -5.12 -10.66
CA LEU A 97 -1.60 -4.73 -11.13
C LEU A 97 -1.22 -5.41 -12.45
N ALA A 98 -1.38 -6.72 -12.53
CA ALA A 98 -0.81 -7.53 -13.61
C ALA A 98 -1.79 -7.78 -14.76
N ALA A 99 -3.10 -7.61 -14.55
CA ALA A 99 -4.08 -7.72 -15.62
C ALA A 99 -4.50 -6.33 -16.12
N ILE A 100 -5.42 -5.65 -15.44
CA ILE A 100 -5.97 -4.37 -15.92
C ILE A 100 -4.96 -3.22 -15.83
N GLY A 101 -3.99 -3.29 -14.92
CA GLY A 101 -2.97 -2.26 -14.66
C GLY A 101 -1.64 -2.48 -15.35
N THR A 102 -1.54 -3.43 -16.30
CA THR A 102 -0.26 -3.76 -16.96
C THR A 102 0.41 -2.55 -17.59
N ALA A 103 -0.33 -1.74 -18.32
CA ALA A 103 0.22 -0.56 -19.01
C ALA A 103 0.78 0.46 -18.00
N GLU A 104 0.05 0.78 -16.97
CA GLU A 104 0.46 1.73 -15.93
C GLU A 104 1.70 1.26 -15.17
N THR A 105 1.75 -0.03 -14.87
CA THR A 105 2.89 -0.67 -14.20
C THR A 105 4.14 -0.62 -15.06
N VAL A 106 4.03 -1.02 -16.33
CA VAL A 106 5.15 -0.99 -17.29
C VAL A 106 5.64 0.44 -17.51
N HIS A 107 4.73 1.39 -17.68
CA HIS A 107 5.11 2.79 -17.89
C HIS A 107 5.75 3.43 -16.66
N ALA A 108 5.26 3.12 -15.44
CA ALA A 108 5.89 3.59 -14.21
C ALA A 108 7.32 3.04 -14.07
N ALA A 109 7.50 1.74 -14.33
CA ALA A 109 8.81 1.10 -14.32
C ALA A 109 9.75 1.67 -15.39
N ALA A 110 9.27 1.83 -16.62
CA ALA A 110 10.06 2.39 -17.74
C ALA A 110 10.54 3.83 -17.45
N ARG A 111 9.73 4.62 -16.76
CA ARG A 111 10.09 5.97 -16.33
C ARG A 111 10.93 6.01 -15.06
N ARG A 112 11.17 4.84 -14.44
CA ARG A 112 11.90 4.73 -13.16
C ARG A 112 11.27 5.58 -12.06
N GLU A 113 9.93 5.54 -11.97
CA GLU A 113 9.23 6.28 -10.93
C GLU A 113 9.65 5.73 -9.54
N ASN A 114 10.00 6.64 -8.63
CA ASN A 114 10.45 6.27 -7.30
C ASN A 114 9.26 5.96 -6.38
N ILE A 115 8.58 4.88 -6.68
CA ILE A 115 7.44 4.34 -5.92
C ILE A 115 7.71 2.89 -5.52
N THR A 116 7.10 2.44 -4.45
CA THR A 116 7.14 1.04 -4.02
C THR A 116 5.82 0.36 -4.41
N VAL A 117 5.89 -0.81 -5.02
CA VAL A 117 4.71 -1.59 -5.39
C VAL A 117 4.62 -2.83 -4.51
N ILE A 118 3.55 -2.92 -3.71
CA ILE A 118 3.23 -4.11 -2.92
C ILE A 118 2.25 -4.95 -3.73
N PHE A 119 2.75 -6.05 -4.23
CA PHE A 119 2.00 -6.96 -5.09
C PHE A 119 1.51 -8.18 -4.28
N VAL A 120 0.21 -8.38 -4.27
CA VAL A 120 -0.44 -9.49 -3.59
C VAL A 120 -0.95 -10.48 -4.65
N ASN A 121 -0.30 -11.63 -4.69
CA ASN A 121 -0.63 -12.71 -5.63
C ASN A 121 -1.20 -13.93 -4.88
#